data_e3022aadfd65b66931b84955b320a2f0
#
_entry.id   e3022aadfd65b66931b84955b320a2f0
#
_cell.length_a   1.000
_cell.length_b   1.000
_cell.length_c   1.000
_cell.angle_alpha   90.00
_cell.angle_beta   90.00
_cell.angle_gamma   90.00
#
_symmetry.space_group_name_H-M   'P 1'
#
loop_
_entity.id
_entity.type
_entity.pdbx_description
1 polymer ?
#
loop_
_entity_poly.entity_id
_entity_poly.type
_entity_poly.pdbx_seq_one_letter_code
_entity_poly.pdbx_strand_id
1 'polypeptide(L)'
;MILNFFLRNKNIGFLLLSSVFYFSINAFLNKYIAENFGTNGLLEFNYAFNLFIILFTVACFGSETALARQSIFFETKNIDGFKELYSAISFFGILISIPIIIFFLIYYFQESFEMIIASSVVIISAFFIQFIRIQFLRKQLGYVLQIIQSLILLILFVAILLFENPSIDTFYIFLIFAYFLIYFLILLLFYFFKPFDFKNIPLPYPKNLRNSEQINNIKTVIKIASMTLISTIFFNFSEIFLRDISISNGYSENIANVEAYLRITSWWVGMGLALISLYYLPLFTKRISEEKLMSNFYALKKVFPIFFVLSIFGCVFSFIFFNFTFGKIFKIDLIVLLFFVASGLCKLIGISFLTLHQIELRFKIYVAGQFIMNCLIVMIFYFLFIFNVVFTVNLFSGIYLFTNFLFMVFAISSRAFTKKYQFNSD
;
A
#
# COMPACT_ATOMS: atom_id res chain seq x y z
N MET A 1 -27.64 -13.49 -5.73
CA MET A 1 -27.08 -12.29 -6.39
C MET A 1 -25.55 -12.18 -6.24
N ILE A 2 -25.01 -12.23 -5.04
CA ILE A 2 -23.56 -12.11 -4.74
C ILE A 2 -22.79 -13.26 -5.41
N LEU A 3 -23.21 -14.53 -5.24
CA LEU A 3 -22.55 -15.69 -5.83
C LEU A 3 -22.50 -15.62 -7.36
N ASN A 4 -23.57 -15.17 -8.02
CA ASN A 4 -23.60 -14.99 -9.48
C ASN A 4 -22.69 -13.84 -9.95
N PHE A 5 -22.45 -12.83 -9.09
CA PHE A 5 -21.47 -11.78 -9.38
C PHE A 5 -20.05 -12.32 -9.37
N PHE A 6 -19.68 -13.15 -8.38
CA PHE A 6 -18.36 -13.77 -8.30
C PHE A 6 -18.14 -14.80 -9.42
N LEU A 7 -19.14 -15.60 -9.76
CA LEU A 7 -19.03 -16.57 -10.86
C LEU A 7 -18.84 -15.89 -12.22
N ARG A 8 -19.46 -14.70 -12.43
CA ARG A 8 -19.23 -13.89 -13.64
C ARG A 8 -17.89 -13.18 -13.66
N ASN A 9 -17.31 -12.89 -12.50
CA ASN A 9 -16.04 -12.16 -12.35
C ASN A 9 -15.01 -13.02 -11.62
N LYS A 10 -14.57 -14.11 -12.25
CA LYS A 10 -13.62 -15.08 -11.67
C LYS A 10 -12.38 -14.41 -11.05
N ASN A 11 -11.85 -13.37 -11.70
CA ASN A 11 -10.67 -12.65 -11.21
C ASN A 11 -10.92 -11.95 -9.86
N ILE A 12 -12.13 -11.47 -9.59
CA ILE A 12 -12.49 -10.89 -8.28
C ILE A 12 -12.52 -11.99 -7.22
N GLY A 13 -13.13 -13.14 -7.53
CA GLY A 13 -13.16 -14.27 -6.62
C GLY A 13 -11.76 -14.78 -6.26
N PHE A 14 -10.88 -14.94 -7.25
CA PHE A 14 -9.49 -15.32 -7.04
C PHE A 14 -8.70 -14.25 -6.26
N LEU A 15 -8.95 -12.96 -6.51
CA LEU A 15 -8.31 -11.87 -5.77
C LEU A 15 -8.70 -11.90 -4.28
N LEU A 16 -9.97 -12.06 -3.97
CA LEU A 16 -10.43 -12.14 -2.58
C LEU A 16 -9.88 -13.38 -1.88
N LEU A 17 -9.90 -14.55 -2.55
CA LEU A 17 -9.35 -15.78 -2.00
C LEU A 17 -7.84 -15.66 -1.73
N SER A 18 -7.08 -15.12 -2.67
CA SER A 18 -5.65 -14.89 -2.50
C SER A 18 -5.35 -13.85 -1.40
N SER A 19 -6.23 -12.86 -1.22
CA SER A 19 -6.13 -11.90 -0.12
C SER A 19 -6.37 -12.58 1.24
N VAL A 20 -7.37 -13.46 1.35
CA VAL A 20 -7.60 -14.24 2.57
C VAL A 20 -6.36 -15.08 2.90
N PHE A 21 -5.78 -15.73 1.91
CA PHE A 21 -4.55 -16.52 2.10
C PHE A 21 -3.38 -15.65 2.60
N TYR A 22 -3.18 -14.48 1.97
CA TYR A 22 -2.17 -13.51 2.39
C TYR A 22 -2.35 -13.10 3.86
N PHE A 23 -3.57 -12.74 4.25
CA PHE A 23 -3.83 -12.29 5.62
C PHE A 23 -3.76 -13.43 6.63
N SER A 24 -4.08 -14.64 6.24
CA SER A 24 -3.90 -15.81 7.12
C SER A 24 -2.43 -16.04 7.45
N ILE A 25 -1.54 -16.02 6.46
CA ILE A 25 -0.09 -16.14 6.69
C ILE A 25 0.40 -14.98 7.57
N ASN A 26 -0.06 -13.76 7.30
CA ASN A 26 0.30 -12.59 8.09
C ASN A 26 -0.16 -12.73 9.56
N ALA A 27 -1.35 -13.30 9.80
CA ALA A 27 -1.84 -13.58 11.15
C ALA A 27 -0.96 -14.57 11.89
N PHE A 28 -0.58 -15.69 11.25
CA PHE A 28 0.35 -16.66 11.83
C PHE A 28 1.71 -16.06 12.14
N LEU A 29 2.26 -15.27 11.22
CA LEU A 29 3.53 -14.56 11.42
C LEU A 29 3.46 -13.61 12.63
N ASN A 30 2.44 -12.74 12.68
CA ASN A 30 2.27 -11.81 13.80
C ASN A 30 2.01 -12.53 15.12
N LYS A 31 1.25 -13.64 15.12
CA LYS A 31 1.06 -14.48 16.30
C LYS A 31 2.38 -15.01 16.81
N TYR A 32 3.19 -15.58 15.94
CA TYR A 32 4.48 -16.12 16.31
C TYR A 32 5.41 -15.04 16.91
N ILE A 33 5.47 -13.86 16.28
CA ILE A 33 6.25 -12.72 16.77
C ILE A 33 5.74 -12.28 18.15
N ALA A 34 4.43 -12.11 18.28
CA ALA A 34 3.81 -11.67 19.53
C ALA A 34 4.05 -12.67 20.68
N GLU A 35 3.92 -13.98 20.42
CA GLU A 35 4.07 -15.01 21.44
C GLU A 35 5.53 -15.25 21.87
N ASN A 36 6.50 -15.12 20.95
CA ASN A 36 7.90 -15.44 21.23
C ASN A 36 8.75 -14.21 21.57
N PHE A 37 8.44 -13.04 20.98
CA PHE A 37 9.23 -11.82 21.16
C PHE A 37 8.46 -10.70 21.88
N GLY A 38 7.20 -10.95 22.25
CA GLY A 38 6.37 -10.02 23.01
C GLY A 38 6.04 -8.72 22.27
N THR A 39 5.71 -7.69 23.07
CA THR A 39 5.34 -6.36 22.54
C THR A 39 6.48 -5.67 21.82
N ASN A 40 7.71 -5.79 22.31
CA ASN A 40 8.88 -5.18 21.68
C ASN A 40 9.17 -5.80 20.33
N GLY A 41 9.16 -7.14 20.19
CA GLY A 41 9.34 -7.81 18.91
C GLY A 41 8.27 -7.41 17.89
N LEU A 42 7.02 -7.20 18.33
CA LEU A 42 5.95 -6.72 17.45
C LEU A 42 6.21 -5.29 16.95
N LEU A 43 6.65 -4.39 17.83
CA LEU A 43 7.01 -3.02 17.47
C LEU A 43 8.20 -2.96 16.50
N GLU A 44 9.24 -3.75 16.77
CA GLU A 44 10.44 -3.83 15.91
C GLU A 44 10.10 -4.40 14.52
N PHE A 45 9.31 -5.45 14.46
CA PHE A 45 8.87 -6.01 13.19
C PHE A 45 8.07 -5.00 12.36
N ASN A 46 7.13 -4.30 13.00
CA ASN A 46 6.33 -3.29 12.33
C ASN A 46 7.17 -2.12 11.83
N TYR A 47 8.17 -1.72 12.61
CA TYR A 47 9.13 -0.68 12.23
C TYR A 47 9.93 -1.08 10.98
N ALA A 48 10.53 -2.27 10.99
CA ALA A 48 11.27 -2.81 9.87
C ALA A 48 10.42 -2.91 8.59
N PHE A 49 9.16 -3.35 8.75
CA PHE A 49 8.21 -3.46 7.64
C PHE A 49 7.86 -2.09 7.02
N ASN A 50 7.60 -1.08 7.85
CA ASN A 50 7.31 0.28 7.37
C ASN A 50 8.51 0.92 6.68
N LEU A 51 9.73 0.75 7.22
CA LEU A 51 10.96 1.21 6.59
C LEU A 51 11.16 0.56 5.22
N PHE A 52 10.97 -0.76 5.13
CA PHE A 52 11.09 -1.48 3.86
C PHE A 52 10.10 -0.93 2.82
N ILE A 53 8.83 -0.70 3.19
CA ILE A 53 7.82 -0.16 2.27
C ILE A 53 8.21 1.24 1.78
N ILE A 54 8.72 2.11 2.68
CA ILE A 54 9.18 3.44 2.29
C ILE A 54 10.31 3.32 1.27
N LEU A 55 11.34 2.54 1.58
CA LEU A 55 12.51 2.38 0.72
C LEU A 55 12.16 1.78 -0.64
N PHE A 56 11.33 0.73 -0.65
CA PHE A 56 10.87 0.11 -1.89
C PHE A 56 10.05 1.10 -2.75
N THR A 57 9.15 1.87 -2.13
CA THR A 57 8.33 2.85 -2.86
C THR A 57 9.18 4.00 -3.39
N VAL A 58 10.19 4.45 -2.64
CA VAL A 58 11.13 5.47 -3.09
C VAL A 58 11.97 4.93 -4.26
N ALA A 59 12.50 3.70 -4.16
CA ALA A 59 13.26 3.06 -5.23
C ALA A 59 12.47 2.89 -6.53
N CYS A 60 11.16 2.62 -6.42
CA CYS A 60 10.22 2.61 -7.55
C CYS A 60 9.73 4.01 -7.93
N PHE A 61 10.12 5.07 -7.22
CA PHE A 61 9.57 6.44 -7.36
C PHE A 61 8.05 6.50 -7.26
N GLY A 62 7.40 5.58 -6.55
CA GLY A 62 5.93 5.46 -6.50
C GLY A 62 5.26 5.24 -7.86
N SER A 63 6.02 4.88 -8.88
CA SER A 63 5.57 4.92 -10.28
C SER A 63 4.80 3.67 -10.72
N GLU A 64 4.68 2.63 -9.90
CA GLU A 64 4.00 1.37 -10.27
C GLU A 64 2.57 1.61 -10.79
N THR A 65 1.76 2.31 -10.01
CA THR A 65 0.37 2.65 -10.39
C THR A 65 0.31 3.53 -11.63
N ALA A 66 1.24 4.50 -11.74
CA ALA A 66 1.32 5.41 -12.85
C ALA A 66 1.69 4.70 -14.15
N LEU A 67 2.67 3.82 -14.11
CA LEU A 67 3.14 3.03 -15.25
C LEU A 67 2.11 1.96 -15.64
N ALA A 68 1.46 1.30 -14.67
CA ALA A 68 0.37 0.38 -14.97
C ALA A 68 -0.78 1.10 -15.68
N ARG A 69 -1.18 2.29 -15.21
CA ARG A 69 -2.19 3.13 -15.87
C ARG A 69 -1.75 3.49 -17.30
N GLN A 70 -0.54 3.96 -17.47
CA GLN A 70 -0.05 4.39 -18.77
C GLN A 70 0.10 3.22 -19.75
N SER A 71 0.52 2.03 -19.29
CA SER A 71 0.58 0.84 -20.14
C SER A 71 -0.78 0.45 -20.71
N ILE A 72 -1.85 0.54 -19.91
CA ILE A 72 -3.22 0.28 -20.34
C ILE A 72 -3.67 1.35 -21.35
N PHE A 73 -3.31 2.61 -21.10
CA PHE A 73 -3.64 3.72 -22.01
C PHE A 73 -2.96 3.54 -23.37
N PHE A 74 -1.65 3.24 -23.41
CA PHE A 74 -0.91 2.98 -24.65
C PHE A 74 -1.50 1.81 -25.45
N GLU A 75 -1.84 0.71 -24.75
CA GLU A 75 -2.46 -0.45 -25.39
C GLU A 75 -3.84 -0.13 -25.97
N THR A 76 -4.67 0.62 -25.25
CA THR A 76 -6.03 1.00 -25.69
C THR A 76 -6.01 1.93 -26.91
N LYS A 77 -5.02 2.80 -27.00
CA LYS A 77 -4.86 3.77 -28.10
C LYS A 77 -3.94 3.27 -29.21
N ASN A 78 -3.41 2.04 -29.14
CA ASN A 78 -2.41 1.48 -30.05
C ASN A 78 -1.19 2.39 -30.23
N ILE A 79 -0.70 2.99 -29.14
CA ILE A 79 0.46 3.88 -29.14
C ILE A 79 1.70 3.09 -28.76
N ASP A 80 2.75 3.18 -29.58
CA ASP A 80 4.08 2.67 -29.24
C ASP A 80 4.82 3.64 -28.30
N GLY A 81 5.86 3.16 -27.61
CA GLY A 81 6.72 4.01 -26.75
C GLY A 81 6.59 3.76 -25.26
N PHE A 82 5.82 2.74 -24.83
CA PHE A 82 5.73 2.39 -23.40
C PHE A 82 7.09 1.96 -22.83
N LYS A 83 7.93 1.28 -23.63
CA LYS A 83 9.26 0.83 -23.20
C LYS A 83 10.19 2.02 -22.89
N GLU A 84 10.16 3.03 -23.75
CA GLU A 84 10.95 4.25 -23.58
C GLU A 84 10.49 5.03 -22.36
N LEU A 85 9.17 5.15 -22.16
CA LEU A 85 8.57 5.78 -20.98
C LEU A 85 8.98 5.05 -19.71
N TYR A 86 8.85 3.71 -19.68
CA TYR A 86 9.24 2.87 -18.56
C TYR A 86 10.73 3.04 -18.24
N SER A 87 11.58 2.97 -19.26
CA SER A 87 13.04 3.14 -19.14
C SER A 87 13.41 4.51 -18.53
N ALA A 88 12.79 5.59 -19.02
CA ALA A 88 13.04 6.93 -18.51
C ALA A 88 12.59 7.11 -17.07
N ILE A 89 11.38 6.67 -16.72
CA ILE A 89 10.84 6.80 -15.36
C ILE A 89 11.64 5.97 -14.35
N SER A 90 12.04 4.75 -14.74
CA SER A 90 12.87 3.89 -13.89
C SER A 90 14.26 4.47 -13.67
N PHE A 91 14.84 5.11 -14.68
CA PHE A 91 16.12 5.83 -14.55
C PHE A 91 16.00 6.98 -13.52
N PHE A 92 14.98 7.82 -13.63
CA PHE A 92 14.71 8.89 -12.67
C PHE A 92 14.42 8.35 -11.28
N GLY A 93 13.69 7.23 -11.16
CA GLY A 93 13.43 6.56 -9.89
C GLY A 93 14.73 6.14 -9.20
N ILE A 94 15.62 5.47 -9.91
CA ILE A 94 16.93 5.06 -9.39
C ILE A 94 17.75 6.30 -8.97
N LEU A 95 17.81 7.31 -9.83
CA LEU A 95 18.61 8.52 -9.57
C LEU A 95 18.15 9.26 -8.30
N ILE A 96 16.83 9.38 -8.08
CA ILE A 96 16.26 10.07 -6.92
C ILE A 96 16.35 9.18 -5.68
N SER A 97 16.26 7.87 -5.82
CA SER A 97 16.30 6.95 -4.67
C SER A 97 17.67 6.89 -4.01
N ILE A 98 18.77 7.03 -4.75
CA ILE A 98 20.12 6.95 -4.22
C ILE A 98 20.36 7.95 -3.07
N PRO A 99 20.19 9.27 -3.24
CA PRO A 99 20.43 10.23 -2.15
C PRO A 99 19.45 10.04 -0.98
N ILE A 100 18.20 9.66 -1.24
CA ILE A 100 17.22 9.43 -0.18
C ILE A 100 17.60 8.21 0.65
N ILE A 101 18.06 7.13 0.01
CA ILE A 101 18.48 5.92 0.69
C ILE A 101 19.78 6.18 1.47
N ILE A 102 20.73 6.90 0.90
CA ILE A 102 21.95 7.30 1.61
C ILE A 102 21.60 8.11 2.87
N PHE A 103 20.66 9.07 2.76
CA PHE A 103 20.17 9.83 3.91
C PHE A 103 19.54 8.92 4.98
N PHE A 104 18.65 7.99 4.58
CA PHE A 104 18.04 7.04 5.50
C PHE A 104 19.05 6.12 6.16
N LEU A 105 20.05 5.63 5.41
CA LEU A 105 21.11 4.78 5.94
C LEU A 105 21.96 5.49 6.99
N ILE A 106 22.35 6.74 6.72
CA ILE A 106 23.17 7.53 7.65
C ILE A 106 22.37 7.88 8.92
N TYR A 107 21.10 8.22 8.76
CA TYR A 107 20.28 8.73 9.87
C TYR A 107 19.69 7.64 10.76
N TYR A 108 19.20 6.54 10.17
CA TYR A 108 18.48 5.50 10.91
C TYR A 108 19.30 4.26 11.25
N PHE A 109 20.24 3.87 10.41
CA PHE A 109 20.93 2.59 10.55
C PHE A 109 22.36 2.71 11.11
N GLN A 110 22.77 3.89 11.53
CA GLN A 110 24.06 4.14 12.20
C GLN A 110 25.22 3.27 11.69
N GLU A 111 25.40 3.24 10.35
CA GLU A 111 26.54 2.61 9.68
C GLU A 111 26.59 1.06 9.66
N SER A 112 25.51 0.34 9.90
CA SER A 112 25.51 -1.11 9.67
C SER A 112 25.76 -1.41 8.19
N PHE A 113 26.93 -1.99 7.89
CA PHE A 113 27.34 -2.35 6.51
C PHE A 113 26.34 -3.32 5.86
N GLU A 114 25.77 -4.21 6.64
CA GLU A 114 24.77 -5.18 6.21
C GLU A 114 23.50 -4.50 5.73
N MET A 115 23.05 -3.45 6.40
CA MET A 115 21.87 -2.65 6.01
C MET A 115 22.13 -1.84 4.73
N ILE A 116 23.36 -1.37 4.52
CA ILE A 116 23.76 -0.69 3.27
C ILE A 116 23.66 -1.66 2.09
N ILE A 117 24.20 -2.86 2.24
CA ILE A 117 24.12 -3.90 1.20
C ILE A 117 22.65 -4.26 0.94
N ALA A 118 21.86 -4.57 1.98
CA ALA A 118 20.46 -4.93 1.86
C ALA A 118 19.65 -3.85 1.14
N SER A 119 19.82 -2.58 1.50
CA SER A 119 19.15 -1.45 0.86
C SER A 119 19.57 -1.27 -0.60
N SER A 120 20.85 -1.51 -0.93
CA SER A 120 21.35 -1.48 -2.31
C SER A 120 20.71 -2.57 -3.17
N VAL A 121 20.50 -3.76 -2.61
CA VAL A 121 19.76 -4.86 -3.27
C VAL A 121 18.31 -4.46 -3.56
N VAL A 122 17.66 -3.73 -2.63
CA VAL A 122 16.29 -3.21 -2.87
C VAL A 122 16.25 -2.30 -4.09
N ILE A 123 17.20 -1.36 -4.23
CA ILE A 123 17.23 -0.41 -5.35
C ILE A 123 17.36 -1.17 -6.68
N ILE A 124 18.32 -2.09 -6.75
CA ILE A 124 18.60 -2.84 -7.98
C ILE A 124 17.40 -3.74 -8.35
N SER A 125 16.85 -4.44 -7.36
CA SER A 125 15.73 -5.35 -7.58
C SER A 125 14.40 -4.63 -7.85
N ALA A 126 14.20 -3.45 -7.30
CA ALA A 126 12.96 -2.67 -7.44
C ALA A 126 12.57 -2.45 -8.91
N PHE A 127 13.55 -2.18 -9.77
CA PHE A 127 13.32 -2.04 -11.22
C PHE A 127 12.68 -3.29 -11.83
N PHE A 128 13.25 -4.48 -11.59
CA PHE A 128 12.73 -5.74 -12.14
C PHE A 128 11.40 -6.12 -11.50
N ILE A 129 11.28 -5.96 -10.19
CA ILE A 129 10.05 -6.23 -9.44
C ILE A 129 8.91 -5.37 -9.98
N GLN A 130 9.14 -4.08 -10.16
CA GLN A 130 8.16 -3.14 -10.70
C GLN A 130 7.70 -3.54 -12.11
N PHE A 131 8.62 -3.93 -12.98
CA PHE A 131 8.28 -4.38 -14.33
C PHE A 131 7.35 -5.59 -14.29
N ILE A 132 7.68 -6.61 -13.50
CA ILE A 132 6.86 -7.81 -13.33
C ILE A 132 5.46 -7.44 -12.82
N ARG A 133 5.37 -6.61 -11.79
CA ARG A 133 4.10 -6.18 -11.19
C ARG A 133 3.22 -5.43 -12.20
N ILE A 134 3.79 -4.54 -13.00
CA ILE A 134 3.07 -3.82 -14.06
C ILE A 134 2.50 -4.79 -15.10
N GLN A 135 3.24 -5.82 -15.51
CA GLN A 135 2.74 -6.81 -16.46
C GLN A 135 1.53 -7.59 -15.92
N PHE A 136 1.54 -7.95 -14.62
CA PHE A 136 0.39 -8.59 -14.00
C PHE A 136 -0.82 -7.65 -13.87
N LEU A 137 -0.60 -6.39 -13.49
CA LEU A 137 -1.66 -5.38 -13.40
C LEU A 137 -2.31 -5.11 -14.76
N ARG A 138 -1.49 -4.97 -15.82
CA ARG A 138 -1.95 -4.80 -17.18
C ARG A 138 -2.87 -5.94 -17.64
N LYS A 139 -2.53 -7.18 -17.31
CA LYS A 139 -3.32 -8.37 -17.63
C LYS A 139 -4.49 -8.63 -16.66
N GLN A 140 -4.75 -7.74 -15.72
CA GLN A 140 -5.76 -7.89 -14.67
C GLN A 140 -5.56 -9.16 -13.80
N LEU A 141 -4.30 -9.59 -13.65
CA LEU A 141 -3.89 -10.74 -12.84
C LEU A 141 -3.45 -10.31 -11.43
N GLY A 142 -4.14 -9.34 -10.82
CA GLY A 142 -3.82 -8.82 -9.50
C GLY A 142 -3.81 -9.89 -8.39
N TYR A 143 -4.60 -10.96 -8.54
CA TYR A 143 -4.59 -12.08 -7.59
C TYR A 143 -3.22 -12.80 -7.56
N VAL A 144 -2.49 -12.84 -8.68
CA VAL A 144 -1.13 -13.42 -8.71
C VAL A 144 -0.18 -12.59 -7.85
N LEU A 145 -0.31 -11.26 -7.85
CA LEU A 145 0.49 -10.40 -6.97
C LEU A 145 0.21 -10.68 -5.49
N GLN A 146 -1.03 -10.97 -5.12
CA GLN A 146 -1.37 -11.35 -3.74
C GLN A 146 -0.77 -12.70 -3.36
N ILE A 147 -0.77 -13.68 -4.27
CA ILE A 147 -0.11 -14.97 -4.03
C ILE A 147 1.40 -14.78 -3.85
N ILE A 148 2.04 -13.95 -4.70
CA ILE A 148 3.46 -13.63 -4.57
C ILE A 148 3.76 -13.02 -3.20
N GLN A 149 2.96 -12.05 -2.76
CA GLN A 149 3.11 -11.45 -1.43
C GLN A 149 2.92 -12.47 -0.30
N SER A 150 2.00 -13.42 -0.46
CA SER A 150 1.79 -14.50 0.50
C SER A 150 3.02 -15.41 0.61
N LEU A 151 3.64 -15.75 -0.52
CA LEU A 151 4.86 -16.55 -0.55
C LEU A 151 6.04 -15.82 0.09
N ILE A 152 6.16 -14.50 -0.11
CA ILE A 152 7.17 -13.67 0.55
C ILE A 152 7.00 -13.74 2.08
N LEU A 153 5.78 -13.55 2.58
CA LEU A 153 5.51 -13.64 4.02
C LEU A 153 5.77 -15.06 4.57
N LEU A 154 5.49 -16.10 3.78
CA LEU A 154 5.78 -17.48 4.19
C LEU A 154 7.28 -17.72 4.33
N ILE A 155 8.09 -17.24 3.37
CA ILE A 155 9.56 -17.33 3.45
C ILE A 155 10.07 -16.53 4.65
N LEU A 156 9.56 -15.32 4.85
CA LEU A 156 9.91 -14.50 6.00
C LEU A 156 9.57 -15.22 7.32
N PHE A 157 8.41 -15.84 7.40
CA PHE A 157 8.01 -16.62 8.57
C PHE A 157 8.97 -17.78 8.84
N VAL A 158 9.31 -18.58 7.80
CA VAL A 158 10.28 -19.67 7.93
C VAL A 158 11.66 -19.14 8.34
N ALA A 159 12.10 -18.00 7.78
CA ALA A 159 13.38 -17.40 8.16
C ALA A 159 13.39 -16.98 9.64
N ILE A 160 12.32 -16.36 10.13
CA ILE A 160 12.21 -15.91 11.53
C ILE A 160 12.18 -17.10 12.52
N LEU A 161 11.61 -18.25 12.12
CA LEU A 161 11.62 -19.47 12.95
C LEU A 161 13.03 -19.98 13.28
N LEU A 162 14.05 -19.58 12.50
CA LEU A 162 15.44 -20.01 12.69
C LEU A 162 16.22 -19.12 13.69
N PHE A 163 15.60 -18.04 14.20
CA PHE A 163 16.27 -17.08 15.07
C PHE A 163 15.59 -16.97 16.44
N GLU A 164 16.38 -16.96 17.50
CA GLU A 164 15.86 -16.90 18.87
C GLU A 164 15.48 -15.46 19.28
N ASN A 165 16.25 -14.44 18.85
CA ASN A 165 16.02 -13.03 19.20
C ASN A 165 16.31 -12.11 18.00
N PRO A 166 15.38 -11.99 17.03
CA PRO A 166 15.57 -11.11 15.89
C PRO A 166 15.46 -9.63 16.30
N SER A 167 16.45 -8.83 15.89
CA SER A 167 16.43 -7.37 15.98
C SER A 167 15.70 -6.74 14.80
N ILE A 168 15.48 -5.41 14.83
CA ILE A 168 14.96 -4.63 13.69
C ILE A 168 15.76 -4.92 12.43
N ASP A 169 17.08 -4.93 12.53
CA ASP A 169 17.98 -5.19 11.39
C ASP A 169 17.77 -6.59 10.83
N THR A 170 17.61 -7.58 11.71
CA THR A 170 17.35 -8.97 11.32
C THR A 170 16.01 -9.09 10.57
N PHE A 171 14.95 -8.49 11.07
CA PHE A 171 13.64 -8.47 10.40
C PHE A 171 13.72 -7.79 9.03
N TYR A 172 14.44 -6.67 8.94
CA TYR A 172 14.60 -5.92 7.70
C TYR A 172 15.37 -6.70 6.65
N ILE A 173 16.51 -7.31 7.02
CA ILE A 173 17.33 -8.12 6.11
C ILE A 173 16.54 -9.32 5.59
N PHE A 174 15.81 -10.03 6.46
CA PHE A 174 14.99 -11.17 6.04
C PHE A 174 13.86 -10.78 5.11
N LEU A 175 13.23 -9.63 5.35
CA LEU A 175 12.18 -9.11 4.49
C LEU A 175 12.73 -8.84 3.07
N ILE A 176 13.90 -8.21 2.97
CA ILE A 176 14.57 -7.96 1.69
C ILE A 176 14.93 -9.28 1.01
N PHE A 177 15.53 -10.21 1.75
CA PHE A 177 15.90 -11.52 1.22
C PHE A 177 14.67 -12.28 0.68
N ALA A 178 13.56 -12.30 1.41
CA ALA A 178 12.34 -12.96 0.98
C ALA A 178 11.77 -12.32 -0.30
N TYR A 179 11.76 -10.97 -0.39
CA TYR A 179 11.35 -10.26 -1.59
C TYR A 179 12.25 -10.59 -2.78
N PHE A 180 13.57 -10.47 -2.60
CA PHE A 180 14.54 -10.75 -3.66
C PHE A 180 14.41 -12.18 -4.15
N LEU A 181 14.38 -13.17 -3.26
CA LEU A 181 14.31 -14.59 -3.60
C LEU A 181 13.07 -14.91 -4.45
N ILE A 182 11.89 -14.48 -4.02
CA ILE A 182 10.64 -14.76 -4.73
C ILE A 182 10.63 -14.12 -6.11
N TYR A 183 11.00 -12.85 -6.23
CA TYR A 183 10.99 -12.19 -7.53
C TYR A 183 12.10 -12.72 -8.46
N PHE A 184 13.22 -13.14 -7.90
CA PHE A 184 14.26 -13.83 -8.66
C PHE A 184 13.76 -15.17 -9.21
N LEU A 185 13.07 -15.97 -8.40
CA LEU A 185 12.45 -17.22 -8.84
C LEU A 185 11.39 -16.96 -9.94
N ILE A 186 10.59 -15.91 -9.81
CA ILE A 186 9.61 -15.52 -10.83
C ILE A 186 10.32 -15.14 -12.14
N LEU A 187 11.42 -14.39 -12.07
CA LEU A 187 12.24 -14.06 -13.24
C LEU A 187 12.79 -15.30 -13.91
N LEU A 188 13.29 -16.27 -13.15
CA LEU A 188 13.77 -17.55 -13.66
C LEU A 188 12.63 -18.33 -14.35
N LEU A 189 11.47 -18.45 -13.69
CA LEU A 189 10.30 -19.11 -14.29
C LEU A 189 9.89 -18.43 -15.60
N PHE A 190 9.88 -17.12 -15.64
CA PHE A 190 9.56 -16.39 -16.85
C PHE A 190 10.61 -16.57 -17.94
N TYR A 191 11.88 -16.64 -17.59
CA TYR A 191 12.94 -16.94 -18.54
C TYR A 191 12.76 -18.32 -19.20
N PHE A 192 12.44 -19.35 -18.41
CA PHE A 192 12.25 -20.72 -18.90
C PHE A 192 10.96 -20.89 -19.68
N PHE A 193 9.83 -20.40 -19.16
CA PHE A 193 8.50 -20.65 -19.75
C PHE A 193 8.08 -19.59 -20.77
N LYS A 194 8.85 -18.50 -20.94
CA LYS A 194 8.61 -17.41 -21.92
C LYS A 194 7.15 -16.90 -21.97
N PRO A 195 6.40 -16.79 -20.86
CA PRO A 195 5.04 -16.26 -20.87
C PRO A 195 4.99 -14.78 -21.25
N PHE A 196 6.15 -14.10 -21.20
CA PHE A 196 6.36 -12.71 -21.60
C PHE A 196 7.61 -12.60 -22.48
N ASP A 197 7.61 -11.64 -23.39
CA ASP A 197 8.77 -11.37 -24.25
C ASP A 197 9.87 -10.63 -23.48
N PHE A 198 10.68 -11.40 -22.73
CA PHE A 198 11.79 -10.88 -21.92
C PHE A 198 12.95 -10.29 -22.74
N LYS A 199 13.06 -10.62 -24.04
CA LYS A 199 14.08 -10.03 -24.91
C LYS A 199 13.96 -8.50 -25.00
N ASN A 200 12.85 -7.99 -24.52
CA ASN A 200 12.47 -6.60 -24.60
C ASN A 200 12.32 -5.90 -23.24
N ILE A 201 12.96 -6.38 -22.14
CA ILE A 201 13.01 -5.60 -20.90
C ILE A 201 13.79 -4.31 -21.19
N PRO A 202 13.16 -3.14 -21.09
CA PRO A 202 13.84 -1.89 -21.36
C PRO A 202 14.81 -1.61 -20.22
N LEU A 203 16.08 -1.42 -20.54
CA LEU A 203 17.07 -0.97 -19.56
C LEU A 203 16.74 0.46 -19.09
N PRO A 204 17.07 0.85 -17.85
CA PRO A 204 16.84 2.19 -17.33
C PRO A 204 17.80 3.19 -17.98
N TYR A 205 17.49 3.60 -19.21
CA TYR A 205 18.28 4.54 -19.99
C TYR A 205 17.38 5.48 -20.77
N PRO A 206 17.52 6.80 -20.65
CA PRO A 206 16.68 7.78 -21.32
C PRO A 206 17.05 7.86 -22.81
N LYS A 207 16.55 6.93 -23.65
CA LYS A 207 16.66 7.02 -25.10
C LYS A 207 15.58 7.96 -25.66
N ASN A 208 16.02 8.96 -26.44
CA ASN A 208 15.16 9.77 -27.35
C ASN A 208 13.92 10.45 -26.73
N LEU A 209 14.09 11.23 -25.68
CA LEU A 209 13.04 12.12 -25.11
C LEU A 209 12.75 13.36 -25.98
N ARG A 210 12.85 13.26 -27.30
CA ARG A 210 12.74 14.42 -28.23
C ARG A 210 11.31 14.73 -28.66
N ASN A 211 10.35 13.82 -28.46
CA ASN A 211 8.98 14.00 -28.93
C ASN A 211 8.12 14.68 -27.83
N SER A 212 7.38 15.73 -28.19
CA SER A 212 6.51 16.50 -27.30
C SER A 212 5.43 15.64 -26.61
N GLU A 213 4.93 14.61 -27.30
CA GLU A 213 3.95 13.67 -26.78
C GLU A 213 4.56 12.78 -25.69
N GLN A 214 5.79 12.29 -25.87
CA GLN A 214 6.51 11.53 -24.85
C GLN A 214 6.78 12.37 -23.60
N ILE A 215 7.14 13.64 -23.75
CA ILE A 215 7.34 14.56 -22.63
C ILE A 215 6.04 14.73 -21.82
N ASN A 216 4.89 14.86 -22.47
CA ASN A 216 3.61 14.98 -21.80
C ASN A 216 3.22 13.68 -21.06
N ASN A 217 3.50 12.52 -21.65
CA ASN A 217 3.30 11.22 -21.00
C ASN A 217 4.19 11.08 -19.76
N ILE A 218 5.46 11.49 -19.81
CA ILE A 218 6.37 11.50 -18.67
C ILE A 218 5.84 12.43 -17.56
N LYS A 219 5.42 13.66 -17.88
CA LYS A 219 4.83 14.59 -16.92
C LYS A 219 3.61 13.97 -16.22
N THR A 220 2.76 13.27 -16.98
CA THR A 220 1.58 12.58 -16.43
C THR A 220 1.99 11.47 -15.46
N VAL A 221 2.97 10.64 -15.84
CA VAL A 221 3.48 9.57 -14.97
C VAL A 221 4.13 10.13 -13.72
N ILE A 222 4.99 11.15 -13.85
CA ILE A 222 5.62 11.80 -12.70
C ILE A 222 4.56 12.36 -11.74
N LYS A 223 3.50 12.98 -12.26
CA LYS A 223 2.43 13.54 -11.42
C LYS A 223 1.71 12.45 -10.61
N ILE A 224 1.35 11.31 -11.24
CA ILE A 224 0.70 10.19 -10.53
C ILE A 224 1.70 9.51 -9.58
N ALA A 225 2.94 9.31 -10.01
CA ALA A 225 4.00 8.72 -9.21
C ALA A 225 4.26 9.54 -7.95
N SER A 226 4.34 10.87 -8.07
CA SER A 226 4.46 11.78 -6.92
C SER A 226 3.27 11.68 -5.97
N MET A 227 2.05 11.53 -6.48
CA MET A 227 0.86 11.30 -5.62
C MET A 227 1.02 10.01 -4.80
N THR A 228 1.42 8.91 -5.45
CA THR A 228 1.60 7.61 -4.78
C THR A 228 2.75 7.68 -3.77
N LEU A 229 3.88 8.30 -4.15
CA LEU A 229 5.04 8.48 -3.27
C LEU A 229 4.68 9.27 -2.01
N ILE A 230 4.03 10.42 -2.17
CA ILE A 230 3.57 11.26 -1.05
C ILE A 230 2.61 10.47 -0.14
N SER A 231 1.67 9.73 -0.73
CA SER A 231 0.73 8.89 0.02
C SER A 231 1.45 7.86 0.90
N THR A 232 2.41 7.14 0.32
CA THR A 232 3.16 6.09 1.03
C THR A 232 4.05 6.68 2.11
N ILE A 233 4.71 7.82 1.82
CA ILE A 233 5.54 8.52 2.81
C ILE A 233 4.66 9.00 3.98
N PHE A 234 3.56 9.68 3.71
CA PHE A 234 2.67 10.17 4.76
C PHE A 234 2.14 9.05 5.64
N PHE A 235 1.73 7.93 5.04
CA PHE A 235 1.20 6.80 5.78
C PHE A 235 2.26 6.17 6.70
N ASN A 236 3.36 5.70 6.13
CA ASN A 236 4.36 4.97 6.90
C ASN A 236 5.12 5.87 7.88
N PHE A 237 5.42 7.12 7.48
CA PHE A 237 6.06 8.08 8.37
C PHE A 237 5.16 8.44 9.55
N SER A 238 3.85 8.56 9.33
CA SER A 238 2.89 8.82 10.41
C SER A 238 2.86 7.68 11.43
N GLU A 239 2.90 6.43 10.98
CA GLU A 239 2.96 5.26 11.88
C GLU A 239 4.27 5.21 12.68
N ILE A 240 5.42 5.44 12.02
CA ILE A 240 6.73 5.50 12.68
C ILE A 240 6.75 6.61 13.74
N PHE A 241 6.34 7.82 13.36
CA PHE A 241 6.38 8.98 14.24
C PHE A 241 5.46 8.84 15.47
N LEU A 242 4.24 8.30 15.28
CA LEU A 242 3.32 8.02 16.39
C LEU A 242 3.91 7.01 17.36
N ARG A 243 4.58 5.98 16.85
CA ARG A 243 5.27 4.99 17.66
C ARG A 243 6.39 5.61 18.48
N ASP A 244 7.30 6.33 17.80
CA ASP A 244 8.47 6.92 18.45
C ASP A 244 8.07 7.91 19.55
N ILE A 245 7.08 8.78 19.28
CA ILE A 245 6.54 9.70 20.30
C ILE A 245 5.90 8.93 21.46
N SER A 246 5.13 7.89 21.18
CA SER A 246 4.46 7.12 22.23
C SER A 246 5.47 6.38 23.12
N ILE A 247 6.50 5.77 22.53
CA ILE A 247 7.55 5.08 23.27
C ILE A 247 8.36 6.08 24.12
N SER A 248 8.76 7.21 23.55
CA SER A 248 9.53 8.24 24.26
C SER A 248 8.78 8.86 25.45
N ASN A 249 7.44 8.81 25.44
CA ASN A 249 6.59 9.25 26.55
C ASN A 249 6.16 8.11 27.50
N GLY A 250 6.73 6.90 27.36
CA GLY A 250 6.48 5.77 28.26
C GLY A 250 5.21 4.96 27.96
N TYR A 251 4.61 5.11 26.78
CA TYR A 251 3.36 4.42 26.38
C TYR A 251 3.61 3.23 25.43
N SER A 252 4.75 2.52 25.56
CA SER A 252 5.12 1.41 24.67
C SER A 252 4.06 0.30 24.60
N GLU A 253 3.46 -0.08 25.74
CA GLU A 253 2.41 -1.11 25.79
C GLU A 253 1.12 -0.65 25.09
N ASN A 254 0.72 0.60 25.34
CA ASN A 254 -0.48 1.16 24.73
C ASN A 254 -0.36 1.27 23.21
N ILE A 255 0.78 1.72 22.69
CA ILE A 255 1.00 1.80 21.24
C ILE A 255 1.11 0.42 20.59
N ALA A 256 1.72 -0.58 21.25
CA ALA A 256 1.73 -1.95 20.78
C ALA A 256 0.33 -2.55 20.68
N ASN A 257 -0.55 -2.26 21.67
CA ASN A 257 -1.94 -2.67 21.62
C ASN A 257 -2.71 -1.97 20.48
N VAL A 258 -2.51 -0.66 20.27
CA VAL A 258 -3.06 0.07 19.11
C VAL A 258 -2.61 -0.56 17.80
N GLU A 259 -1.32 -0.90 17.66
CA GLU A 259 -0.80 -1.55 16.46
C GLU A 259 -1.43 -2.93 16.22
N ALA A 260 -1.73 -3.69 17.27
CA ALA A 260 -2.46 -4.95 17.13
C ALA A 260 -3.85 -4.73 16.50
N TYR A 261 -4.62 -3.73 16.94
CA TYR A 261 -5.91 -3.37 16.33
C TYR A 261 -5.76 -2.86 14.89
N LEU A 262 -4.76 -2.00 14.64
CA LEU A 262 -4.47 -1.49 13.29
C LEU A 262 -4.12 -2.63 12.33
N ARG A 263 -3.32 -3.60 12.76
CA ARG A 263 -2.94 -4.77 11.95
C ARG A 263 -4.15 -5.61 11.58
N ILE A 264 -4.96 -6.01 12.56
CA ILE A 264 -6.17 -6.80 12.30
C ILE A 264 -7.13 -6.04 11.37
N THR A 265 -7.33 -4.75 11.62
CA THR A 265 -8.20 -3.93 10.78
C THR A 265 -7.63 -3.78 9.37
N SER A 266 -6.33 -3.60 9.22
CA SER A 266 -5.67 -3.48 7.92
C SER A 266 -5.84 -4.72 7.04
N TRP A 267 -6.04 -5.91 7.62
CA TRP A 267 -6.20 -7.13 6.83
C TRP A 267 -7.50 -7.13 6.02
N TRP A 268 -8.65 -6.86 6.63
CA TRP A 268 -9.90 -6.82 5.86
C TRP A 268 -10.03 -5.53 5.03
N VAL A 269 -9.52 -4.39 5.52
CA VAL A 269 -9.40 -3.15 4.72
C VAL A 269 -8.51 -3.39 3.51
N GLY A 270 -7.40 -4.13 3.68
CA GLY A 270 -6.50 -4.53 2.60
C GLY A 270 -7.19 -5.33 1.49
N MET A 271 -8.17 -6.19 1.83
CA MET A 271 -8.99 -6.87 0.81
C MET A 271 -9.77 -5.85 -0.05
N GLY A 272 -10.39 -4.85 0.58
CA GLY A 272 -11.09 -3.79 -0.13
C GLY A 272 -10.15 -2.92 -0.97
N LEU A 273 -8.95 -2.59 -0.45
CA LEU A 273 -7.93 -1.84 -1.18
C LEU A 273 -7.36 -2.65 -2.36
N ALA A 274 -7.14 -3.95 -2.20
CA ALA A 274 -6.73 -4.82 -3.29
C ALA A 274 -7.79 -4.85 -4.40
N LEU A 275 -9.07 -4.90 -4.06
CA LEU A 275 -10.17 -4.81 -5.02
C LEU A 275 -10.14 -3.49 -5.79
N ILE A 276 -9.90 -2.36 -5.12
CA ILE A 276 -9.81 -1.04 -5.76
C ILE A 276 -8.57 -0.96 -6.65
N SER A 277 -7.40 -1.27 -6.12
CA SER A 277 -6.12 -1.04 -6.80
C SER A 277 -5.81 -2.05 -7.89
N LEU A 278 -6.14 -3.33 -7.67
CA LEU A 278 -5.75 -4.41 -8.58
C LEU A 278 -6.84 -4.78 -9.59
N TYR A 279 -8.09 -4.42 -9.34
CA TYR A 279 -9.22 -4.70 -10.24
C TYR A 279 -9.87 -3.44 -10.80
N TYR A 280 -10.34 -2.52 -9.92
CA TYR A 280 -11.10 -1.35 -10.37
C TYR A 280 -10.23 -0.26 -10.99
N LEU A 281 -9.01 -0.04 -10.50
CA LEU A 281 -8.10 0.96 -11.07
C LEU A 281 -7.80 0.71 -12.57
N PRO A 282 -7.43 -0.50 -13.00
CA PRO A 282 -7.27 -0.82 -14.42
C PRO A 282 -8.56 -0.59 -15.22
N LEU A 283 -9.71 -1.00 -14.68
CA LEU A 283 -11.01 -0.82 -15.32
C LEU A 283 -11.36 0.66 -15.49
N PHE A 284 -11.15 1.49 -14.47
CA PHE A 284 -11.39 2.93 -14.52
C PHE A 284 -10.46 3.61 -15.50
N THR A 285 -9.20 3.21 -15.55
CA THR A 285 -8.22 3.73 -16.52
C THR A 285 -8.67 3.45 -17.95
N LYS A 286 -9.10 2.22 -18.25
CA LYS A 286 -9.62 1.85 -19.57
C LYS A 286 -10.84 2.71 -19.95
N ARG A 287 -11.77 2.92 -19.05
CA ARG A 287 -12.98 3.76 -19.29
C ARG A 287 -12.65 5.23 -19.51
N ILE A 288 -11.63 5.76 -18.84
CA ILE A 288 -11.16 7.13 -19.08
C ILE A 288 -10.55 7.25 -20.46
N SER A 289 -9.74 6.29 -20.89
CA SER A 289 -9.17 6.27 -22.24
C SER A 289 -10.24 6.17 -23.35
N GLU A 290 -11.43 5.63 -23.02
CA GLU A 290 -12.61 5.55 -23.90
C GLU A 290 -13.57 6.74 -23.72
N GLU A 291 -13.17 7.80 -22.99
CA GLU A 291 -13.97 9.02 -22.70
C GLU A 291 -15.28 8.78 -21.91
N LYS A 292 -15.37 7.66 -21.19
CA LYS A 292 -16.55 7.27 -20.40
C LYS A 292 -16.42 7.65 -18.90
N LEU A 293 -16.03 8.89 -18.60
CA LEU A 293 -15.76 9.37 -17.23
C LEU A 293 -16.93 9.21 -16.25
N MET A 294 -18.17 9.50 -16.71
CA MET A 294 -19.37 9.40 -15.86
C MET A 294 -19.66 7.97 -15.42
N SER A 295 -19.26 6.98 -16.19
CA SER A 295 -19.48 5.56 -15.86
C SER A 295 -18.64 5.12 -14.66
N ASN A 296 -17.52 5.79 -14.34
CA ASN A 296 -16.65 5.45 -13.22
C ASN A 296 -17.31 5.72 -11.85
N PHE A 297 -18.05 6.81 -11.73
CA PHE A 297 -18.79 7.11 -10.51
C PHE A 297 -19.89 6.07 -10.24
N TYR A 298 -20.65 5.68 -11.29
CA TYR A 298 -21.67 4.64 -11.16
C TYR A 298 -21.07 3.27 -10.87
N ALA A 299 -19.91 2.97 -11.43
CA ALA A 299 -19.20 1.73 -11.13
C ALA A 299 -18.73 1.70 -9.66
N LEU A 300 -18.20 2.82 -9.15
CA LEU A 300 -17.81 2.93 -7.75
C LEU A 300 -18.99 2.76 -6.80
N LYS A 301 -20.15 3.34 -7.13
CA LYS A 301 -21.39 3.20 -6.35
C LYS A 301 -21.81 1.73 -6.16
N LYS A 302 -21.51 0.86 -7.14
CA LYS A 302 -21.76 -0.58 -7.08
C LYS A 302 -20.82 -1.33 -6.14
N VAL A 303 -19.70 -0.72 -5.77
CA VAL A 303 -18.71 -1.32 -4.86
C VAL A 303 -19.08 -1.10 -3.39
N PHE A 304 -19.83 -0.05 -3.06
CA PHE A 304 -20.19 0.26 -1.68
C PHE A 304 -20.92 -0.87 -0.92
N PRO A 305 -21.90 -1.57 -1.52
CA PRO A 305 -22.49 -2.73 -0.86
C PRO A 305 -21.44 -3.81 -0.52
N ILE A 306 -20.42 -3.98 -1.36
CA ILE A 306 -19.34 -4.93 -1.11
C ILE A 306 -18.50 -4.46 0.11
N PHE A 307 -18.20 -3.17 0.23
CA PHE A 307 -17.49 -2.63 1.38
C PHE A 307 -18.29 -2.78 2.68
N PHE A 308 -19.60 -2.59 2.61
CA PHE A 308 -20.47 -2.81 3.76
C PHE A 308 -20.46 -4.28 4.20
N VAL A 309 -20.58 -5.22 3.27
CA VAL A 309 -20.47 -6.66 3.56
C VAL A 309 -19.07 -7.00 4.10
N LEU A 310 -18.01 -6.44 3.51
CA LEU A 310 -16.65 -6.61 4.00
C LEU A 310 -16.45 -6.04 5.41
N SER A 311 -17.13 -4.95 5.78
CA SER A 311 -17.02 -4.38 7.15
C SER A 311 -17.73 -5.25 8.18
N ILE A 312 -18.88 -5.84 7.85
CA ILE A 312 -19.56 -6.81 8.72
C ILE A 312 -18.68 -8.06 8.90
N PHE A 313 -18.19 -8.61 7.80
CA PHE A 313 -17.22 -9.71 7.83
C PHE A 313 -15.97 -9.30 8.62
N GLY A 314 -15.46 -8.09 8.38
CA GLY A 314 -14.31 -7.51 9.06
C GLY A 314 -14.49 -7.42 10.58
N CYS A 315 -15.70 -7.14 11.06
CA CYS A 315 -16.00 -7.11 12.49
C CYS A 315 -15.84 -8.51 13.12
N VAL A 316 -16.49 -9.52 12.55
CA VAL A 316 -16.42 -10.91 13.02
C VAL A 316 -14.99 -11.46 12.87
N PHE A 317 -14.39 -11.21 11.72
CA PHE A 317 -13.02 -11.62 11.42
C PHE A 317 -12.04 -10.98 12.40
N SER A 318 -12.14 -9.68 12.63
CA SER A 318 -11.25 -8.96 13.56
C SER A 318 -11.37 -9.47 14.98
N PHE A 319 -12.58 -9.79 15.46
CA PHE A 319 -12.77 -10.37 16.77
C PHE A 319 -12.10 -11.72 16.92
N ILE A 320 -12.32 -12.63 15.98
CA ILE A 320 -11.74 -13.98 16.00
C ILE A 320 -10.21 -13.91 15.88
N PHE A 321 -9.71 -13.17 14.89
CA PHE A 321 -8.28 -13.11 14.61
C PHE A 321 -7.50 -12.29 15.63
N PHE A 322 -8.09 -11.28 16.26
CA PHE A 322 -7.43 -10.58 17.35
C PHE A 322 -7.15 -11.53 18.53
N ASN A 323 -8.16 -12.28 18.96
CA ASN A 323 -8.00 -13.26 20.01
C ASN A 323 -7.01 -14.36 19.63
N PHE A 324 -7.05 -14.83 18.37
CA PHE A 324 -6.13 -15.84 17.88
C PHE A 324 -4.68 -15.34 17.83
N THR A 325 -4.46 -14.11 17.38
CA THR A 325 -3.11 -13.58 17.10
C THR A 325 -2.49 -12.93 18.35
N PHE A 326 -3.28 -12.14 19.10
CA PHE A 326 -2.80 -11.27 20.16
C PHE A 326 -3.41 -11.57 21.54
N GLY A 327 -4.37 -12.50 21.63
CA GLY A 327 -5.15 -12.75 22.85
C GLY A 327 -4.33 -13.22 24.06
N LYS A 328 -3.09 -13.68 23.86
CA LYS A 328 -2.16 -13.99 24.95
C LYS A 328 -1.52 -12.73 25.57
N ILE A 329 -1.39 -11.66 24.79
CA ILE A 329 -0.71 -10.42 25.20
C ILE A 329 -1.71 -9.33 25.54
N PHE A 330 -2.73 -9.17 24.68
CA PHE A 330 -3.72 -8.10 24.81
C PHE A 330 -5.13 -8.64 24.98
N LYS A 331 -5.90 -8.01 25.87
CA LYS A 331 -7.34 -8.26 25.98
C LYS A 331 -8.09 -7.42 24.96
N ILE A 332 -9.04 -8.05 24.25
CA ILE A 332 -9.88 -7.36 23.30
C ILE A 332 -10.89 -6.46 24.03
N ASP A 333 -10.95 -5.19 23.61
CA ASP A 333 -12.03 -4.27 23.96
C ASP A 333 -12.95 -4.13 22.72
N LEU A 334 -14.23 -4.51 22.89
CA LEU A 334 -15.20 -4.51 21.80
C LEU A 334 -15.52 -3.11 21.28
N ILE A 335 -15.51 -2.09 22.16
CA ILE A 335 -15.77 -0.70 21.76
C ILE A 335 -14.62 -0.20 20.89
N VAL A 336 -13.39 -0.45 21.32
CA VAL A 336 -12.18 -0.13 20.56
C VAL A 336 -12.21 -0.83 19.20
N LEU A 337 -12.53 -2.12 19.18
CA LEU A 337 -12.62 -2.89 17.93
C LEU A 337 -13.65 -2.30 16.96
N LEU A 338 -14.84 -1.95 17.47
CA LEU A 338 -15.89 -1.33 16.65
C LEU A 338 -15.45 0.02 16.08
N PHE A 339 -14.72 0.83 16.85
CA PHE A 339 -14.17 2.10 16.35
C PHE A 339 -13.15 1.87 15.24
N PHE A 340 -12.27 0.89 15.36
CA PHE A 340 -11.32 0.54 14.30
C PHE A 340 -12.02 -0.01 13.06
N VAL A 341 -13.07 -0.84 13.20
CA VAL A 341 -13.84 -1.35 12.07
C VAL A 341 -14.59 -0.23 11.35
N ALA A 342 -15.26 0.66 12.08
CA ALA A 342 -15.95 1.81 11.51
C ALA A 342 -14.97 2.76 10.80
N SER A 343 -13.81 3.00 11.40
CA SER A 343 -12.70 3.75 10.79
C SER A 343 -12.22 3.11 9.49
N GLY A 344 -12.05 1.80 9.45
CA GLY A 344 -11.67 1.05 8.26
C GLY A 344 -12.68 1.20 7.12
N LEU A 345 -13.98 1.20 7.42
CA LEU A 345 -15.03 1.45 6.42
C LEU A 345 -14.95 2.88 5.87
N CYS A 346 -14.81 3.88 6.74
CA CYS A 346 -14.62 5.27 6.32
C CYS A 346 -13.38 5.41 5.42
N LYS A 347 -12.27 4.77 5.79
CA LYS A 347 -11.02 4.74 5.02
C LYS A 347 -11.23 4.12 3.63
N LEU A 348 -11.89 2.97 3.51
CA LEU A 348 -12.18 2.33 2.23
C LEU A 348 -13.01 3.23 1.31
N ILE A 349 -14.07 3.82 1.82
CA ILE A 349 -14.92 4.73 1.05
C ILE A 349 -14.09 5.94 0.60
N GLY A 350 -13.39 6.59 1.51
CA GLY A 350 -12.56 7.77 1.21
C GLY A 350 -11.48 7.49 0.16
N ILE A 351 -10.72 6.40 0.31
CA ILE A 351 -9.67 6.01 -0.65
C ILE A 351 -10.27 5.72 -2.03
N SER A 352 -11.47 5.13 -2.10
CA SER A 352 -12.13 4.86 -3.38
C SER A 352 -12.40 6.15 -4.17
N PHE A 353 -12.88 7.22 -3.51
CA PHE A 353 -13.04 8.53 -4.13
C PHE A 353 -11.70 9.20 -4.45
N LEU A 354 -10.74 9.07 -3.54
CA LEU A 354 -9.42 9.64 -3.73
C LEU A 354 -8.67 9.00 -4.92
N THR A 355 -8.86 7.70 -5.14
CA THR A 355 -8.33 7.00 -6.31
C THR A 355 -8.88 7.56 -7.62
N LEU A 356 -10.15 7.97 -7.67
CA LEU A 356 -10.69 8.66 -8.86
C LEU A 356 -9.98 10.00 -9.10
N HIS A 357 -9.71 10.78 -8.04
CA HIS A 357 -8.94 12.02 -8.17
C HIS A 357 -7.50 11.79 -8.64
N GLN A 358 -6.87 10.67 -8.21
CA GLN A 358 -5.55 10.27 -8.70
C GLN A 358 -5.57 10.00 -10.20
N ILE A 359 -6.56 9.22 -10.67
CA ILE A 359 -6.70 8.87 -12.08
C ILE A 359 -7.00 10.12 -12.93
N GLU A 360 -7.79 11.07 -12.40
CA GLU A 360 -8.13 12.34 -13.05
C GLU A 360 -7.04 13.41 -12.92
N LEU A 361 -5.87 13.06 -12.35
CA LEU A 361 -4.71 13.96 -12.19
C LEU A 361 -4.99 15.19 -11.30
N ARG A 362 -5.89 15.09 -10.33
CA ARG A 362 -6.23 16.18 -9.40
C ARG A 362 -5.28 16.20 -8.19
N PHE A 363 -4.04 16.59 -8.45
CA PHE A 363 -2.94 16.53 -7.48
C PHE A 363 -3.27 17.18 -6.12
N LYS A 364 -3.74 18.44 -6.12
CA LYS A 364 -4.01 19.16 -4.87
C LYS A 364 -5.03 18.48 -3.98
N ILE A 365 -6.13 17.99 -4.56
CA ILE A 365 -7.18 17.28 -3.82
C ILE A 365 -6.66 15.95 -3.27
N TYR A 366 -5.89 15.23 -4.10
CA TYR A 366 -5.31 13.96 -3.67
C TYR A 366 -4.37 14.13 -2.48
N VAL A 367 -3.42 15.09 -2.57
CA VAL A 367 -2.45 15.36 -1.49
C VAL A 367 -3.15 15.86 -0.22
N ALA A 368 -4.14 16.75 -0.34
CA ALA A 368 -4.92 17.20 0.81
C ALA A 368 -5.68 16.04 1.49
N GLY A 369 -6.26 15.13 0.71
CA GLY A 369 -6.91 13.95 1.25
C GLY A 369 -5.93 13.03 1.98
N GLN A 370 -4.75 12.78 1.42
CA GLN A 370 -3.70 11.99 2.07
C GLN A 370 -3.19 12.64 3.37
N PHE A 371 -3.05 13.97 3.36
CA PHE A 371 -2.69 14.71 4.56
C PHE A 371 -3.73 14.55 5.67
N ILE A 372 -5.02 14.72 5.36
CA ILE A 372 -6.11 14.53 6.34
C ILE A 372 -6.12 13.10 6.88
N MET A 373 -5.95 12.11 6.00
CA MET A 373 -6.01 10.71 6.39
C MET A 373 -4.86 10.28 7.32
N ASN A 374 -3.64 10.77 7.06
CA ASN A 374 -2.44 10.24 7.69
C ASN A 374 -1.77 11.23 8.65
N CYS A 375 -1.65 12.52 8.29
CA CYS A 375 -0.91 13.48 9.09
C CYS A 375 -1.75 14.13 10.19
N LEU A 376 -3.06 14.28 9.99
CA LEU A 376 -3.93 14.92 10.98
C LEU A 376 -3.92 14.18 12.32
N ILE A 377 -3.92 12.85 12.31
CA ILE A 377 -3.86 12.03 13.51
C ILE A 377 -2.55 12.28 14.28
N VAL A 378 -1.43 12.34 13.58
CA VAL A 378 -0.12 12.64 14.17
C VAL A 378 -0.12 14.00 14.83
N MET A 379 -0.64 15.02 14.15
CA MET A 379 -0.73 16.38 14.70
C MET A 379 -1.58 16.41 15.97
N ILE A 380 -2.75 15.76 15.97
CA ILE A 380 -3.61 15.70 17.16
C ILE A 380 -2.86 15.05 18.32
N PHE A 381 -2.21 13.89 18.10
CA PHE A 381 -1.46 13.22 19.18
C PHE A 381 -0.25 14.02 19.65
N TYR A 382 0.47 14.66 18.74
CA TYR A 382 1.58 15.54 19.12
C TYR A 382 1.11 16.66 20.07
N PHE A 383 -0.01 17.31 19.77
CA PHE A 383 -0.59 18.32 20.68
C PHE A 383 -1.05 17.71 22.01
N LEU A 384 -1.70 16.54 22.00
CA LEU A 384 -2.13 15.89 23.24
C LEU A 384 -0.95 15.55 24.15
N PHE A 385 0.19 15.13 23.59
CA PHE A 385 1.41 14.89 24.38
C PHE A 385 1.99 16.20 24.96
N ILE A 386 1.99 17.30 24.18
CA ILE A 386 2.41 18.61 24.72
C ILE A 386 1.55 19.03 25.92
N PHE A 387 0.24 18.75 25.89
CA PHE A 387 -0.67 19.05 26.99
C PHE A 387 -0.71 17.96 28.07
N ASN A 388 0.21 17.01 28.06
CA ASN A 388 0.30 15.91 29.01
C ASN A 388 -0.99 15.08 29.14
N VAL A 389 -1.75 14.94 28.07
CA VAL A 389 -2.94 14.07 28.04
C VAL A 389 -2.49 12.61 28.02
N VAL A 390 -3.05 11.81 28.93
CA VAL A 390 -2.71 10.39 29.03
C VAL A 390 -3.12 9.66 27.76
N PHE A 391 -2.15 8.98 27.11
CA PHE A 391 -2.39 8.17 25.94
C PHE A 391 -3.07 6.84 26.33
N THR A 392 -4.28 6.63 25.83
CA THR A 392 -5.02 5.38 25.99
C THR A 392 -5.46 4.83 24.64
N VAL A 393 -5.65 3.51 24.54
CA VAL A 393 -6.12 2.84 23.32
C VAL A 393 -7.51 3.35 22.91
N ASN A 394 -8.39 3.64 23.88
CA ASN A 394 -9.73 4.19 23.66
C ASN A 394 -9.66 5.60 23.06
N LEU A 395 -8.81 6.47 23.60
CA LEU A 395 -8.59 7.82 23.07
C LEU A 395 -8.08 7.75 21.62
N PHE A 396 -7.10 6.88 21.36
CA PHE A 396 -6.56 6.68 20.01
C PHE A 396 -7.65 6.23 19.05
N SER A 397 -8.41 5.19 19.41
CA SER A 397 -9.44 4.63 18.51
C SER A 397 -10.53 5.65 18.15
N GLY A 398 -10.93 6.49 19.11
CA GLY A 398 -11.88 7.58 18.87
C GLY A 398 -11.34 8.65 17.92
N ILE A 399 -10.09 9.10 18.13
CA ILE A 399 -9.43 10.07 17.25
C ILE A 399 -9.20 9.48 15.86
N TYR A 400 -8.79 8.21 15.79
CA TYR A 400 -8.59 7.51 14.52
C TYR A 400 -9.90 7.39 13.71
N LEU A 401 -11.02 7.09 14.37
CA LEU A 401 -12.34 7.10 13.73
C LEU A 401 -12.70 8.50 13.23
N PHE A 402 -12.53 9.52 14.07
CA PHE A 402 -12.84 10.90 13.71
C PHE A 402 -12.04 11.39 12.50
N THR A 403 -10.73 11.15 12.47
CA THR A 403 -9.87 11.57 11.35
C THR A 403 -10.22 10.85 10.04
N ASN A 404 -10.53 9.54 10.09
CA ASN A 404 -10.95 8.79 8.91
C ASN A 404 -12.36 9.18 8.44
N PHE A 405 -13.26 9.56 9.36
CA PHE A 405 -14.57 10.11 9.01
C PHE A 405 -14.43 11.48 8.30
N LEU A 406 -13.61 12.39 8.83
CA LEU A 406 -13.30 13.67 8.17
C LEU A 406 -12.70 13.46 6.78
N PHE A 407 -11.77 12.52 6.67
CA PHE A 407 -11.19 12.13 5.38
C PHE A 407 -12.25 11.65 4.38
N MET A 408 -13.15 10.76 4.80
CA MET A 408 -14.26 10.27 3.97
C MET A 408 -15.15 11.42 3.50
N VAL A 409 -15.56 12.31 4.41
CA VAL A 409 -16.40 13.47 4.09
C VAL A 409 -15.68 14.39 3.10
N PHE A 410 -14.40 14.68 3.31
CA PHE A 410 -13.59 15.47 2.38
C PHE A 410 -13.53 14.84 0.99
N ALA A 411 -13.23 13.55 0.90
CA ALA A 411 -13.11 12.85 -0.37
C ALA A 411 -14.42 12.82 -1.18
N ILE A 412 -15.55 12.63 -0.50
CA ILE A 412 -16.88 12.67 -1.13
C ILE A 412 -17.24 14.09 -1.58
N SER A 413 -17.07 15.09 -0.69
CA SER A 413 -17.42 16.48 -0.95
C SER A 413 -16.60 17.07 -2.09
N SER A 414 -15.30 16.78 -2.14
CA SER A 414 -14.42 17.24 -3.21
C SER A 414 -14.87 16.78 -4.59
N ARG A 415 -15.55 15.62 -4.66
CA ARG A 415 -16.12 15.09 -5.90
C ARG A 415 -17.43 15.80 -6.31
N ALA A 416 -18.26 16.15 -5.34
CA ALA A 416 -19.51 16.88 -5.59
C ALA A 416 -19.25 18.29 -6.14
N PHE A 417 -18.26 19.00 -5.58
CA PHE A 417 -17.88 20.33 -6.06
C PHE A 417 -17.37 20.32 -7.50
N THR A 418 -16.63 19.31 -7.91
CA THR A 418 -16.05 19.24 -9.26
C THR A 418 -17.08 18.97 -10.35
N LYS A 419 -18.21 18.34 -10.05
CA LYS A 419 -19.34 18.21 -10.99
C LYS A 419 -19.95 19.57 -11.35
N LYS A 420 -20.07 20.48 -10.39
CA LYS A 420 -20.73 21.78 -10.58
C LYS A 420 -19.93 22.70 -11.52
N TYR A 421 -18.60 22.57 -11.54
CA TYR A 421 -17.73 23.39 -12.40
C TYR A 421 -17.60 22.86 -13.83
N GLN A 422 -17.82 21.57 -14.08
CA GLN A 422 -17.78 21.01 -15.44
C GLN A 422 -19.09 21.28 -16.24
N PHE A 423 -20.21 21.50 -15.55
CA PHE A 423 -21.49 21.86 -16.19
C PHE A 423 -21.64 23.37 -16.49
N ASN A 424 -20.75 24.20 -15.95
CA ASN A 424 -20.80 25.66 -16.17
C ASN A 424 -19.71 26.15 -17.16
N SER A 425 -18.98 25.24 -17.80
CA SER A 425 -17.95 25.56 -18.81
C SER A 425 -18.33 25.10 -20.22
N ASP A 426 -19.52 24.55 -20.39
CA ASP A 426 -20.19 24.28 -21.68
C ASP A 426 -21.35 25.27 -21.85
#